data_d6e637352ba371233d74cdf90b7968e6
#
_entry.id   d6e637352ba371233d74cdf90b7968e6
#
_cell.length_a   1.000
_cell.length_b   1.000
_cell.length_c   1.000
_cell.angle_alpha   90.00
_cell.angle_beta   90.00
_cell.angle_gamma   90.00
#
_symmetry.space_group_name_H-M   'P 1'
#
loop_
_entity.id
_entity.type
_entity.pdbx_description
1 polymer ?
#
loop_
_entity_poly.entity_id
_entity_poly.type
_entity_poly.pdbx_seq_one_letter_code
_entity_poly.pdbx_strand_id
1 'polypeptide(L)'
;MRIITGKYKGRRFEVPRTFKARPTTDFAKENIFNVLNSYVDLDGAQALDLFSGTGSITLELLSRGCEEVVSVELDRAHHAFIRQCVERIGATNAVLVRGDVFRFLKTCHRRFDLVFADPPYALEQLTTLPSLVVDGGLLSPGGIFVLEHGKQNDFSAHPQFVEHRAYGSVNFSIFKQICGLSCFA
;
A
#
# COMPACT_ATOMS: atom_id res chain seq x y z
N MET A 1 -9.81 -5.93 -12.77
CA MET A 1 -9.60 -5.57 -11.35
C MET A 1 -10.92 -5.61 -10.60
N ARG A 2 -10.96 -6.18 -9.40
CA ARG A 2 -12.17 -6.35 -8.60
C ARG A 2 -11.92 -5.92 -7.15
N ILE A 3 -12.90 -5.28 -6.51
CA ILE A 3 -12.90 -5.01 -5.06
C ILE A 3 -13.41 -6.27 -4.34
N ILE A 4 -12.64 -6.76 -3.37
CA ILE A 4 -12.86 -8.06 -2.71
C ILE A 4 -13.86 -7.93 -1.56
N THR A 5 -13.68 -6.93 -0.70
CA THR A 5 -14.42 -6.81 0.56
C THR A 5 -14.86 -5.36 0.81
N GLY A 6 -15.73 -5.14 1.79
CA GLY A 6 -16.15 -3.84 2.28
C GLY A 6 -17.33 -3.22 1.51
N LYS A 7 -17.49 -1.91 1.67
CA LYS A 7 -18.63 -1.10 1.17
C LYS A 7 -18.85 -1.22 -0.34
N TYR A 8 -17.76 -1.40 -1.10
CA TYR A 8 -17.80 -1.46 -2.56
C TYR A 8 -17.55 -2.86 -3.11
N LYS A 9 -17.65 -3.90 -2.29
CA LYS A 9 -17.42 -5.32 -2.64
C LYS A 9 -18.08 -5.70 -3.96
N GLY A 10 -17.35 -6.45 -4.78
CA GLY A 10 -17.83 -7.02 -6.04
C GLY A 10 -17.77 -6.06 -7.23
N ARG A 11 -17.54 -4.75 -7.03
CA ARG A 11 -17.36 -3.82 -8.14
C ARG A 11 -16.14 -4.20 -8.97
N ARG A 12 -16.31 -4.12 -10.30
CA ARG A 12 -15.28 -4.48 -11.28
C ARG A 12 -14.93 -3.28 -12.15
N PHE A 13 -13.66 -3.20 -12.50
CA PHE A 13 -13.11 -2.18 -13.39
C PHE A 13 -12.29 -2.86 -14.48
N GLU A 14 -12.54 -2.52 -15.73
CA GLU A 14 -11.74 -2.99 -16.85
C GLU A 14 -10.47 -2.16 -16.91
N VAL A 15 -9.35 -2.82 -16.67
CA VAL A 15 -8.02 -2.20 -16.79
C VAL A 15 -7.66 -2.12 -18.26
N PRO A 16 -7.27 -0.95 -18.79
CA PRO A 16 -6.87 -0.81 -20.17
C PRO A 16 -5.76 -1.80 -20.55
N ARG A 17 -5.88 -2.46 -21.67
CA ARG A 17 -4.89 -3.45 -22.15
C ARG A 17 -3.50 -2.86 -22.40
N THR A 18 -3.42 -1.54 -22.54
CA THR A 18 -2.17 -0.79 -22.73
C THR A 18 -1.36 -0.64 -21.44
N PHE A 19 -1.97 -0.93 -20.27
CA PHE A 19 -1.26 -0.83 -19.01
C PHE A 19 -0.31 -2.01 -18.85
N LYS A 20 0.97 -1.71 -18.63
CA LYS A 20 2.01 -2.71 -18.41
C LYS A 20 2.00 -3.27 -16.97
N ALA A 21 1.36 -2.57 -16.03
CA ALA A 21 1.24 -3.01 -14.66
C ALA A 21 0.41 -4.30 -14.59
N ARG A 22 0.97 -5.36 -14.01
CA ARG A 22 0.20 -6.54 -13.61
C ARG A 22 -0.55 -6.19 -12.33
N PRO A 23 -1.89 -6.24 -12.30
CA PRO A 23 -2.60 -6.09 -11.03
C PRO A 23 -2.18 -7.23 -10.10
N THR A 24 -1.94 -6.93 -8.84
CA THR A 24 -1.87 -7.96 -7.78
C THR A 24 -3.06 -8.90 -7.96
N THR A 25 -2.81 -10.18 -8.00
CA THR A 25 -3.89 -11.15 -8.24
C THR A 25 -4.95 -11.03 -7.13
N ASP A 26 -6.21 -11.24 -7.46
CA ASP A 26 -7.30 -11.24 -6.47
C ASP A 26 -6.98 -12.19 -5.31
N PHE A 27 -6.35 -13.34 -5.60
CA PHE A 27 -5.92 -14.31 -4.59
C PHE A 27 -4.85 -13.75 -3.63
N ALA A 28 -3.78 -13.17 -4.15
CA ALA A 28 -2.71 -12.60 -3.31
C ALA A 28 -3.25 -11.42 -2.49
N LYS A 29 -4.08 -10.55 -3.12
CA LYS A 29 -4.72 -9.42 -2.45
C LYS A 29 -5.64 -9.87 -1.31
N GLU A 30 -6.52 -10.83 -1.53
CA GLU A 30 -7.41 -11.36 -0.50
C GLU A 30 -6.63 -11.91 0.68
N ASN A 31 -5.60 -12.71 0.41
CA ASN A 31 -4.79 -13.33 1.45
C ASN A 31 -3.98 -12.31 2.25
N ILE A 32 -3.33 -11.33 1.61
CA ILE A 32 -2.57 -10.32 2.36
C ILE A 32 -3.50 -9.48 3.24
N PHE A 33 -4.66 -9.08 2.75
CA PHE A 33 -5.63 -8.33 3.58
C PHE A 33 -6.19 -9.15 4.73
N ASN A 34 -6.35 -10.48 4.59
CA ASN A 34 -6.74 -11.35 5.70
C ASN A 34 -5.66 -11.37 6.79
N VAL A 35 -4.38 -11.38 6.41
CA VAL A 35 -3.27 -11.26 7.36
C VAL A 35 -3.27 -9.89 8.04
N LEU A 36 -3.47 -8.80 7.28
CA LEU A 36 -3.47 -7.44 7.80
C LEU A 36 -4.55 -7.17 8.85
N ASN A 37 -5.69 -7.86 8.78
CA ASN A 37 -6.76 -7.74 9.79
C ASN A 37 -6.29 -8.13 11.21
N SER A 38 -5.19 -8.88 11.35
CA SER A 38 -4.62 -9.22 12.67
C SER A 38 -3.66 -8.16 13.20
N TYR A 39 -3.29 -7.18 12.39
CA TYR A 39 -2.32 -6.13 12.72
C TYR A 39 -2.92 -4.74 12.83
N VAL A 40 -3.89 -4.42 11.99
CA VAL A 40 -4.49 -3.09 11.90
C VAL A 40 -5.99 -3.19 11.64
N ASP A 41 -6.76 -2.39 12.36
CA ASP A 41 -8.15 -2.14 11.99
C ASP A 41 -8.16 -1.12 10.85
N LEU A 42 -8.71 -1.52 9.72
CA LEU A 42 -8.77 -0.66 8.53
C LEU A 42 -9.93 0.33 8.59
N ASP A 43 -10.96 0.06 9.41
CA ASP A 43 -12.07 0.99 9.61
C ASP A 43 -11.58 2.22 10.40
N GLY A 44 -11.66 3.39 9.80
CA GLY A 44 -11.14 4.63 10.35
C GLY A 44 -9.62 4.85 10.20
N ALA A 45 -8.87 3.91 9.59
CA ALA A 45 -7.42 4.03 9.42
C ALA A 45 -7.01 5.08 8.39
N GLN A 46 -5.85 5.70 8.62
CA GLN A 46 -5.13 6.52 7.63
C GLN A 46 -4.19 5.60 6.83
N ALA A 47 -4.39 5.50 5.53
CA ALA A 47 -3.62 4.59 4.68
C ALA A 47 -2.86 5.30 3.56
N LEU A 48 -1.70 4.75 3.21
CA LEU A 48 -0.87 5.21 2.10
C LEU A 48 -0.59 4.05 1.15
N ASP A 49 -0.92 4.23 -0.12
CA ASP A 49 -0.66 3.29 -1.21
C ASP A 49 0.41 3.87 -2.13
N LEU A 50 1.61 3.29 -2.07
CA LEU A 50 2.77 3.69 -2.86
C LEU A 50 2.89 2.81 -4.10
N PHE A 51 3.22 3.40 -5.24
CA PHE A 51 3.25 2.71 -6.55
C PHE A 51 1.87 2.14 -6.90
N SER A 52 0.82 2.94 -6.76
CA SER A 52 -0.57 2.48 -6.77
C SER A 52 -1.03 1.80 -8.07
N GLY A 53 -0.30 1.97 -9.19
CA GLY A 53 -0.52 1.29 -10.47
C GLY A 53 -1.96 1.44 -10.96
N THR A 54 -2.72 0.36 -10.94
CA THR A 54 -4.14 0.38 -11.34
C THR A 54 -5.09 0.84 -10.22
N GLY A 55 -4.58 1.12 -9.01
CA GLY A 55 -5.37 1.49 -7.84
C GLY A 55 -6.07 0.32 -7.16
N SER A 56 -5.62 -0.92 -7.40
CA SER A 56 -6.24 -2.11 -6.83
C SER A 56 -6.23 -2.10 -5.30
N ILE A 57 -5.12 -1.68 -4.70
CA ILE A 57 -4.97 -1.54 -3.25
C ILE A 57 -5.71 -0.30 -2.74
N THR A 58 -5.55 0.85 -3.41
CA THR A 58 -6.28 2.08 -3.07
C THR A 58 -7.79 1.82 -2.94
N LEU A 59 -8.40 1.19 -3.94
CA LEU A 59 -9.85 0.92 -3.95
C LEU A 59 -10.27 -0.10 -2.90
N GLU A 60 -9.43 -1.08 -2.61
CA GLU A 60 -9.66 -2.05 -1.54
C GLU A 60 -9.65 -1.39 -0.16
N LEU A 61 -8.68 -0.50 0.11
CA LEU A 61 -8.55 0.26 1.35
C LEU A 61 -9.77 1.19 1.55
N LEU A 62 -10.16 1.94 0.51
CA LEU A 62 -11.38 2.75 0.54
C LEU A 62 -12.64 1.92 0.82
N SER A 63 -12.70 0.71 0.26
CA SER A 63 -13.84 -0.18 0.46
C SER A 63 -13.90 -0.77 1.87
N ARG A 64 -12.78 -0.92 2.53
CA ARG A 64 -12.66 -1.49 3.88
C ARG A 64 -12.85 -0.46 5.00
N GLY A 65 -13.14 0.80 4.65
CA GLY A 65 -13.52 1.81 5.64
C GLY A 65 -12.38 2.72 6.10
N CYS A 66 -11.23 2.72 5.43
CA CYS A 66 -10.18 3.68 5.76
C CYS A 66 -10.75 5.11 5.74
N GLU A 67 -10.41 5.91 6.75
CA GLU A 67 -10.85 7.30 6.88
C GLU A 67 -10.31 8.14 5.73
N GLU A 68 -9.05 7.93 5.38
CA GLU A 68 -8.43 8.53 4.20
C GLU A 68 -7.42 7.56 3.57
N VAL A 69 -7.36 7.57 2.25
CA VAL A 69 -6.35 6.83 1.49
C VAL A 69 -5.58 7.81 0.61
N VAL A 70 -4.28 7.94 0.88
CA VAL A 70 -3.36 8.66 -0.01
C VAL A 70 -2.79 7.66 -1.01
N SER A 71 -2.91 7.95 -2.30
CA SER A 71 -2.46 7.09 -3.39
C SER A 71 -1.41 7.83 -4.21
N VAL A 72 -0.21 7.28 -4.34
CA VAL A 72 0.91 7.89 -5.07
C VAL A 72 1.22 7.09 -6.32
N GLU A 73 1.07 7.71 -7.49
CA GLU A 73 1.32 7.08 -8.79
C GLU A 73 2.04 8.06 -9.73
N LEU A 74 3.13 7.59 -10.34
CA LEU A 74 3.94 8.41 -11.25
C LEU A 74 3.32 8.53 -12.64
N ASP A 75 2.80 7.42 -13.17
CA ASP A 75 2.26 7.36 -14.53
C ASP A 75 0.94 8.14 -14.63
N ARG A 76 0.88 9.04 -15.63
CA ARG A 76 -0.30 9.90 -15.86
C ARG A 76 -1.56 9.10 -16.18
N ALA A 77 -1.42 8.05 -16.98
CA ALA A 77 -2.58 7.27 -17.43
C ALA A 77 -3.13 6.41 -16.29
N HIS A 78 -2.23 5.78 -15.51
CA HIS A 78 -2.61 5.05 -14.29
C HIS A 78 -3.28 5.97 -13.27
N HIS A 79 -2.69 7.12 -12.97
CA HIS A 79 -3.27 8.10 -12.05
C HIS A 79 -4.66 8.57 -12.50
N ALA A 80 -4.85 8.85 -13.80
CA ALA A 80 -6.16 9.23 -14.35
C ALA A 80 -7.18 8.08 -14.23
N PHE A 81 -6.75 6.84 -14.44
CA PHE A 81 -7.60 5.66 -14.28
C PHE A 81 -8.03 5.45 -12.82
N ILE A 82 -7.12 5.60 -11.86
CA ILE A 82 -7.47 5.55 -10.42
C ILE A 82 -8.54 6.59 -10.10
N ARG A 83 -8.37 7.82 -10.59
CA ARG A 83 -9.36 8.90 -10.39
C ARG A 83 -10.73 8.50 -10.90
N GLN A 84 -10.83 8.00 -12.12
CA GLN A 84 -12.10 7.53 -12.70
C GLN A 84 -12.72 6.42 -11.85
N CYS A 85 -11.92 5.48 -11.35
CA CYS A 85 -12.40 4.41 -10.48
C CYS A 85 -12.95 4.95 -9.16
N VAL A 86 -12.25 5.88 -8.52
CA VAL A 86 -12.67 6.54 -7.27
C VAL A 86 -13.97 7.33 -7.47
N GLU A 87 -14.08 8.10 -8.55
CA GLU A 87 -15.30 8.81 -8.92
C GLU A 87 -16.50 7.85 -9.13
N ARG A 88 -16.27 6.74 -9.83
CA ARG A 88 -17.31 5.73 -10.09
C ARG A 88 -17.83 5.02 -8.83
N ILE A 89 -17.01 4.88 -7.79
CA ILE A 89 -17.50 4.35 -6.50
C ILE A 89 -18.09 5.44 -5.61
N GLY A 90 -17.92 6.71 -5.95
CA GLY A 90 -18.41 7.85 -5.18
C GLY A 90 -17.64 8.05 -3.87
N ALA A 91 -16.36 7.64 -3.83
CA ALA A 91 -15.52 7.86 -2.64
C ALA A 91 -14.97 9.30 -2.64
N THR A 92 -15.04 9.96 -1.48
CA THR A 92 -14.59 11.35 -1.29
C THR A 92 -13.34 11.46 -0.42
N ASN A 93 -12.87 10.34 0.11
CA ASN A 93 -11.77 10.23 1.07
C ASN A 93 -10.47 9.66 0.44
N ALA A 94 -10.30 9.84 -0.87
CA ALA A 94 -9.06 9.51 -1.58
C ALA A 94 -8.28 10.77 -1.92
N VAL A 95 -7.01 10.81 -1.56
CA VAL A 95 -6.05 11.85 -1.96
C VAL A 95 -5.12 11.26 -3.03
N LEU A 96 -5.30 11.67 -4.28
CA LEU A 96 -4.55 11.14 -5.41
C LEU A 96 -3.37 12.07 -5.75
N VAL A 97 -2.17 11.59 -5.52
CA VAL A 97 -0.91 12.29 -5.78
C VAL A 97 -0.25 11.72 -7.03
N ARG A 98 -0.10 12.56 -8.06
CA ARG A 98 0.70 12.20 -9.23
C ARG A 98 2.14 12.63 -9.02
N GLY A 99 3.04 11.66 -8.78
CA GLY A 99 4.44 11.97 -8.52
C GLY A 99 5.30 10.75 -8.27
N ASP A 100 6.59 11.02 -8.20
CA ASP A 100 7.59 10.01 -7.83
C ASP A 100 7.51 9.68 -6.34
N VAL A 101 7.49 8.39 -6.01
CA VAL A 101 7.34 7.90 -4.63
C VAL A 101 8.49 8.35 -3.74
N PHE A 102 9.74 8.30 -4.22
CA PHE A 102 10.90 8.68 -3.40
C PHE A 102 10.91 10.19 -3.11
N ARG A 103 10.44 11.00 -4.07
CA ARG A 103 10.27 12.43 -3.86
C ARG A 103 9.14 12.70 -2.85
N PHE A 104 8.03 11.97 -2.96
CA PHE A 104 6.92 12.06 -2.01
C PHE A 104 7.39 11.70 -0.59
N LEU A 105 8.07 10.57 -0.41
CA LEU A 105 8.57 10.12 0.90
C LEU A 105 9.50 11.14 1.57
N LYS A 106 10.32 11.86 0.80
CA LYS A 106 11.22 12.91 1.32
C LYS A 106 10.49 14.14 1.86
N THR A 107 9.27 14.40 1.39
CA THR A 107 8.51 15.64 1.73
C THR A 107 7.27 15.36 2.55
N CYS A 108 6.91 14.09 2.75
CA CYS A 108 5.74 13.72 3.54
C CYS A 108 6.09 13.72 5.03
N HIS A 109 5.36 14.52 5.79
CA HIS A 109 5.48 14.59 7.26
C HIS A 109 4.27 14.00 7.98
N ARG A 110 3.40 13.33 7.22
CA ARG A 110 2.21 12.65 7.77
C ARG A 110 2.59 11.26 8.28
N ARG A 111 1.77 10.75 9.19
CA ARG A 111 1.86 9.35 9.65
C ARG A 111 0.63 8.59 9.21
N PHE A 112 0.82 7.30 8.99
CA PHE A 112 -0.19 6.38 8.50
C PHE A 112 -0.25 5.13 9.37
N ASP A 113 -1.44 4.57 9.52
CA ASP A 113 -1.65 3.31 10.23
C ASP A 113 -1.28 2.11 9.35
N LEU A 114 -1.43 2.27 8.03
CA LEU A 114 -0.97 1.32 7.04
C LEU A 114 -0.28 2.05 5.87
N VAL A 115 0.94 1.62 5.55
CA VAL A 115 1.60 1.93 4.29
C VAL A 115 1.72 0.65 3.48
N PHE A 116 1.27 0.68 2.23
CA PHE A 116 1.41 -0.43 1.29
C PHE A 116 2.28 0.03 0.11
N ALA A 117 3.20 -0.81 -0.35
CA ALA A 117 4.02 -0.54 -1.53
C ALA A 117 4.11 -1.77 -2.42
N ASP A 118 3.79 -1.59 -3.70
CA ASP A 118 3.96 -2.59 -4.76
C ASP A 118 4.85 -2.02 -5.89
N PRO A 119 6.16 -1.86 -5.63
CA PRO A 119 7.08 -1.31 -6.61
C PRO A 119 7.36 -2.29 -7.74
N PRO A 120 7.77 -1.82 -8.93
CA PRO A 120 8.34 -2.70 -9.95
C PRO A 120 9.51 -3.51 -9.36
N TYR A 121 9.51 -4.84 -9.55
CA TYR A 121 10.53 -5.72 -8.95
C TYR A 121 11.96 -5.43 -9.42
N ALA A 122 12.12 -4.80 -10.58
CA ALA A 122 13.41 -4.36 -11.11
C ALA A 122 13.85 -2.99 -10.58
N LEU A 123 13.11 -2.39 -9.64
CA LEU A 123 13.45 -1.10 -9.06
C LEU A 123 14.73 -1.22 -8.20
N GLU A 124 15.81 -0.55 -8.60
CA GLU A 124 17.10 -0.61 -7.89
C GLU A 124 17.00 -0.16 -6.42
N GLN A 125 16.13 0.81 -6.15
CA GLN A 125 15.93 1.39 -4.82
C GLN A 125 14.91 0.62 -3.96
N LEU A 126 14.39 -0.53 -4.42
CA LEU A 126 13.37 -1.29 -3.71
C LEU A 126 13.81 -1.62 -2.27
N THR A 127 15.07 -2.01 -2.09
CA THR A 127 15.63 -2.40 -0.79
C THR A 127 15.74 -1.25 0.22
N THR A 128 15.64 0.00 -0.22
CA THR A 128 15.68 1.17 0.66
C THR A 128 14.30 1.55 1.22
N LEU A 129 13.22 1.00 0.67
CA LEU A 129 11.85 1.36 1.07
C LEU A 129 11.56 1.11 2.56
N PRO A 130 11.99 -0.02 3.18
CA PRO A 130 11.75 -0.20 4.61
C PRO A 130 12.33 0.93 5.46
N SER A 131 13.59 1.30 5.23
CA SER A 131 14.21 2.41 5.97
C SER A 131 13.53 3.75 5.69
N LEU A 132 13.15 4.03 4.45
CA LEU A 132 12.47 5.28 4.10
C LEU A 132 11.08 5.41 4.74
N VAL A 133 10.35 4.31 4.89
CA VAL A 133 9.00 4.31 5.45
C VAL A 133 9.03 4.18 6.97
N VAL A 134 9.74 3.17 7.48
CA VAL A 134 9.71 2.82 8.91
C VAL A 134 10.63 3.75 9.72
N ASP A 135 11.92 3.82 9.34
CA ASP A 135 12.88 4.68 10.04
C ASP A 135 12.64 6.16 9.73
N GLY A 136 12.06 6.46 8.55
CA GLY A 136 11.61 7.79 8.15
C GLY A 136 10.41 8.34 8.92
N GLY A 137 9.79 7.52 9.80
CA GLY A 137 8.73 7.96 10.71
C GLY A 137 7.37 8.19 10.05
N LEU A 138 7.10 7.53 8.92
CA LEU A 138 5.80 7.62 8.24
C LEU A 138 4.73 6.71 8.84
N LEU A 139 5.07 5.88 9.80
CA LEU A 139 4.09 5.02 10.48
C LEU A 139 3.63 5.66 11.80
N SER A 140 2.34 5.55 12.08
CA SER A 140 1.78 5.79 13.40
C SER A 140 2.35 4.80 14.42
N PRO A 141 2.32 5.07 15.74
CA PRO A 141 2.67 4.08 16.75
C PRO A 141 1.86 2.79 16.56
N GLY A 142 2.54 1.65 16.37
CA GLY A 142 1.90 0.37 16.05
C GLY A 142 1.48 0.20 14.59
N GLY A 143 1.67 1.21 13.75
CA GLY A 143 1.38 1.18 12.32
C GLY A 143 2.24 0.18 11.56
N ILE A 144 1.79 -0.20 10.37
CA ILE A 144 2.33 -1.30 9.58
C ILE A 144 2.78 -0.82 8.21
N PHE A 145 3.89 -1.36 7.76
CA PHE A 145 4.33 -1.27 6.37
C PHE A 145 4.30 -2.64 5.71
N VAL A 146 3.70 -2.74 4.54
CA VAL A 146 3.65 -3.93 3.68
C VAL A 146 4.38 -3.63 2.39
N LEU A 147 5.39 -4.42 2.09
CA LEU A 147 6.17 -4.31 0.86
C LEU A 147 6.00 -5.57 0.01
N GLU A 148 5.42 -5.41 -1.19
CA GLU A 148 5.43 -6.44 -2.22
C GLU A 148 6.80 -6.47 -2.93
N HIS A 149 7.35 -7.66 -3.15
CA HIS A 149 8.67 -7.81 -3.79
C HIS A 149 8.86 -9.16 -4.47
N GLY A 150 9.92 -9.28 -5.25
CA GLY A 150 10.34 -10.55 -5.85
C GLY A 150 11.00 -11.48 -4.82
N LYS A 151 10.99 -12.78 -5.10
CA LYS A 151 11.55 -13.83 -4.22
C LYS A 151 13.04 -13.69 -3.90
N GLN A 152 13.77 -12.88 -4.66
CA GLN A 152 15.21 -12.64 -4.46
C GLN A 152 15.51 -11.69 -3.31
N ASN A 153 14.51 -10.98 -2.80
CA ASN A 153 14.69 -10.02 -1.70
C ASN A 153 14.37 -10.67 -0.37
N ASP A 154 15.24 -10.44 0.63
CA ASP A 154 15.05 -10.85 2.01
C ASP A 154 15.20 -9.62 2.91
N PHE A 155 14.21 -9.36 3.74
CA PHE A 155 14.16 -8.23 4.65
C PHE A 155 14.18 -8.66 6.13
N SER A 156 14.42 -9.94 6.42
CA SER A 156 14.34 -10.50 7.77
C SER A 156 15.37 -9.88 8.74
N ALA A 157 16.44 -9.28 8.24
CA ALA A 157 17.43 -8.58 9.04
C ALA A 157 17.00 -7.18 9.52
N HIS A 158 15.87 -6.64 9.02
CA HIS A 158 15.41 -5.31 9.44
C HIS A 158 14.83 -5.37 10.86
N PRO A 159 15.20 -4.45 11.78
CA PRO A 159 14.76 -4.51 13.19
C PRO A 159 13.25 -4.55 13.42
N GLN A 160 12.47 -3.90 12.55
CA GLN A 160 11.01 -3.86 12.62
C GLN A 160 10.34 -4.89 11.71
N PHE A 161 11.09 -5.81 11.09
CA PHE A 161 10.51 -6.91 10.32
C PHE A 161 9.68 -7.82 11.22
N VAL A 162 8.48 -8.17 10.76
CA VAL A 162 7.54 -9.03 11.52
C VAL A 162 7.43 -10.40 10.88
N GLU A 163 7.08 -10.43 9.59
CA GLU A 163 6.92 -11.69 8.88
C GLU A 163 6.99 -11.52 7.36
N HIS A 164 7.22 -12.64 6.69
CA HIS A 164 7.16 -12.79 5.24
C HIS A 164 5.99 -13.70 4.85
N ARG A 165 5.26 -13.32 3.82
CA ARG A 165 4.17 -14.12 3.22
C ARG A 165 4.41 -14.29 1.73
N ALA A 166 4.24 -15.52 1.25
CA ALA A 166 4.37 -15.86 -0.17
C ALA A 166 3.05 -16.46 -0.69
N TYR A 167 2.56 -15.91 -1.80
CA TYR A 167 1.36 -16.36 -2.49
C TYR A 167 1.68 -16.57 -3.97
N GLY A 168 2.08 -17.78 -4.34
CA GLY A 168 2.62 -18.08 -5.66
C GLY A 168 3.94 -17.37 -5.92
N SER A 169 3.99 -16.49 -6.92
CA SER A 169 5.18 -15.68 -7.24
C SER A 169 5.22 -14.34 -6.51
N VAL A 170 4.18 -14.00 -5.77
CA VAL A 170 4.05 -12.73 -5.05
C VAL A 170 4.56 -12.91 -3.62
N ASN A 171 5.44 -12.05 -3.16
CA ASN A 171 5.99 -12.07 -1.82
C ASN A 171 5.70 -10.74 -1.13
N PHE A 172 5.34 -10.81 0.14
CA PHE A 172 5.13 -9.64 0.99
C PHE A 172 6.02 -9.73 2.23
N SER A 173 6.72 -8.66 2.53
CA SER A 173 7.35 -8.45 3.83
C SER A 173 6.56 -7.43 4.62
N ILE A 174 6.29 -7.75 5.89
CA ILE A 174 5.50 -6.93 6.81
C ILE A 174 6.44 -6.40 7.89
N PHE A 175 6.33 -5.09 8.13
CA PHE A 175 7.09 -4.38 9.16
C PHE A 175 6.10 -3.69 10.09
N LYS A 176 6.46 -3.56 11.38
CA LYS A 176 5.62 -2.90 12.37
C LYS A 176 6.41 -1.85 13.14
N GLN A 177 5.87 -0.64 13.21
CA GLN A 177 6.44 0.40 14.06
C GLN A 177 6.31 -0.01 15.52
N ILE A 178 7.44 -0.20 16.18
CA ILE A 178 7.47 -0.47 17.62
C ILE A 178 7.13 0.85 18.33
N CYS A 179 6.20 0.82 19.28
CA CYS A 179 6.00 1.94 20.18
C CYS A 179 7.32 2.15 20.96
N GLY A 180 8.12 3.09 20.54
CA GLY A 180 9.38 3.42 21.20
C GLY A 180 9.10 3.95 22.62
N LEU A 181 9.85 3.48 23.58
CA LEU A 181 9.99 4.03 24.94
C LEU A 181 10.65 5.45 24.95
N SER A 182 10.44 6.24 23.90
CA SER A 182 11.05 7.57 23.77
C SER A 182 10.05 8.70 23.95
N CYS A 183 9.34 8.72 25.06
CA CYS A 183 8.61 9.90 25.57
C CYS A 183 8.88 10.13 27.06
N PHE A 184 10.12 9.88 27.52
CA PHE A 184 10.58 10.37 28.80
C PHE A 184 12.02 10.89 28.63
N ALA A 185 12.15 12.11 28.17
CA ALA A 185 13.28 12.98 28.42
C ALA A 185 12.80 14.44 28.32
#